data_f09b9f7fa93518ee19cebd9246dfdf03
#
_entry.id   f09b9f7fa93518ee19cebd9246dfdf03
#
_cell.length_a   1.000
_cell.length_b   1.000
_cell.length_c   1.000
_cell.angle_alpha   90.00
_cell.angle_beta   90.00
_cell.angle_gamma   90.00
#
_symmetry.space_group_name_H-M   'P 1'
#
loop_
_entity.id
_entity.type
_entity.pdbx_description
1 polymer ?
#
loop_
_entity_poly.entity_id
_entity_poly.type
_entity_poly.pdbx_seq_one_letter_code
_entity_poly.pdbx_strand_id
1 'polypeptide(L)'
;MSTRLLLLADTHVPARARRLPDDVWRAVDEADVVVHAGDWVDLATFEALEERSRRLIAVWGNNDGDELRERMPEFAVARIEGVNLGVVHETGAARGREVRMDARYPDGVLVGAVPLAA
;
A
#
# COMPACT_ATOMS: atom_id res chain seq x y z
N MET A 1 5.80 8.72 21.81
CA MET A 1 6.31 7.53 21.09
C MET A 1 6.09 7.70 19.60
N SER A 2 7.06 7.33 18.80
CA SER A 2 6.96 7.43 17.36
C SER A 2 6.57 6.09 16.74
N THR A 3 5.76 6.13 15.70
CA THR A 3 5.34 4.96 14.95
C THR A 3 6.14 4.90 13.65
N ARG A 4 6.76 3.75 13.39
CA ARG A 4 7.50 3.52 12.15
C ARG A 4 6.59 2.93 11.10
N LEU A 5 6.47 3.62 9.97
CA LEU A 5 5.70 3.17 8.82
C LEU A 5 6.64 2.69 7.72
N LEU A 6 6.33 1.55 7.14
CA LEU A 6 6.98 1.11 5.91
C LEU A 6 5.97 1.21 4.77
N LEU A 7 6.29 1.98 3.75
CA LEU A 7 5.41 2.19 2.59
C LEU A 7 5.93 1.36 1.41
N LEU A 8 5.09 0.49 0.89
CA LEU A 8 5.38 -0.38 -0.23
C LEU A 8 4.31 -0.23 -1.31
N ALA A 9 4.70 -0.44 -2.56
CA ALA A 9 3.78 -0.55 -3.69
C ALA A 9 4.49 -1.22 -4.86
N ASP A 10 3.72 -1.75 -5.81
CA ASP A 10 4.23 -2.29 -7.06
C ASP A 10 5.32 -3.35 -6.87
N THR A 11 5.13 -4.25 -5.91
CA THR A 11 6.10 -5.32 -5.64
C THR A 11 6.20 -6.32 -6.79
N HIS A 12 5.07 -6.61 -7.44
CA HIS A 12 5.01 -7.43 -8.65
C HIS A 12 5.78 -8.77 -8.57
N VAL A 13 5.66 -9.45 -7.42
CA VAL A 13 6.24 -10.78 -7.26
C VAL A 13 5.24 -11.81 -7.80
N PRO A 14 5.63 -12.76 -8.64
CA PRO A 14 6.99 -13.06 -9.14
C PRO A 14 7.37 -12.36 -10.44
N ALA A 15 6.52 -11.50 -11.00
CA ALA A 15 6.69 -10.94 -12.34
C ALA A 15 8.00 -10.15 -12.51
N ARG A 16 8.39 -9.37 -11.50
CA ARG A 16 9.63 -8.56 -11.53
C ARG A 16 10.73 -9.09 -10.63
N ALA A 17 10.38 -9.91 -9.66
CA ALA A 17 11.32 -10.51 -8.73
C ALA A 17 10.74 -11.83 -8.27
N ARG A 18 11.60 -12.79 -7.92
CA ARG A 18 11.15 -14.09 -7.40
C ARG A 18 10.59 -13.98 -5.99
N ARG A 19 11.07 -13.00 -5.25
CA ARG A 19 10.66 -12.71 -3.88
C ARG A 19 11.07 -11.29 -3.52
N LEU A 20 10.53 -10.78 -2.44
CA LEU A 20 10.96 -9.48 -1.93
C LEU A 20 12.39 -9.57 -1.41
N PRO A 21 13.22 -8.53 -1.61
CA PRO A 21 14.59 -8.50 -1.09
C PRO A 21 14.64 -8.62 0.42
N ASP A 22 15.73 -9.18 0.94
CA ASP A 22 15.94 -9.35 2.37
C ASP A 22 15.89 -8.02 3.14
N ASP A 23 16.36 -6.94 2.52
CA ASP A 23 16.30 -5.60 3.14
C ASP A 23 14.85 -5.16 3.38
N VAL A 24 13.94 -5.50 2.47
CA VAL A 24 12.52 -5.20 2.64
C VAL A 24 11.96 -5.99 3.83
N TRP A 25 12.29 -7.26 3.95
CA TRP A 25 11.83 -8.09 5.07
C TRP A 25 12.36 -7.59 6.41
N ARG A 26 13.60 -7.10 6.45
CA ARG A 26 14.13 -6.48 7.67
C ARG A 26 13.37 -5.22 8.02
N ALA A 27 13.03 -4.40 7.03
CA ALA A 27 12.22 -3.21 7.26
C ALA A 27 10.81 -3.56 7.76
N VAL A 28 10.21 -4.65 7.25
CA VAL A 28 8.92 -5.16 7.74
C VAL A 28 9.02 -5.53 9.22
N ASP A 29 10.07 -6.23 9.61
CA ASP A 29 10.26 -6.64 11.01
C ASP A 29 10.42 -5.45 11.95
N GLU A 30 11.02 -4.37 11.49
CA GLU A 30 11.26 -3.16 12.29
C GLU A 30 10.07 -2.20 12.29
N ALA A 31 9.16 -2.32 11.34
CA ALA A 31 8.04 -1.41 11.20
C ALA A 31 6.92 -1.72 12.20
N ASP A 32 6.31 -0.70 12.73
CA ASP A 32 5.09 -0.84 13.53
C ASP A 32 3.87 -1.07 12.64
N VAL A 33 3.85 -0.42 11.48
CA VAL A 33 2.78 -0.54 10.48
C VAL A 33 3.40 -0.65 9.10
N VAL A 34 2.96 -1.62 8.33
CA VAL A 34 3.31 -1.78 6.92
C VAL A 34 2.12 -1.36 6.08
N VAL A 35 2.34 -0.47 5.13
CA VAL A 35 1.31 0.01 4.20
C VAL A 35 1.70 -0.44 2.81
N HIS A 36 0.80 -1.16 2.13
CA HIS A 36 1.03 -1.56 0.74
C HIS A 36 -0.08 -0.97 -0.14
N ALA A 37 0.31 -0.14 -1.08
CA ALA A 37 -0.61 0.63 -1.91
C ALA A 37 -1.02 -0.09 -3.22
N GLY A 38 -0.86 -1.41 -3.28
CA GLY A 38 -1.37 -2.20 -4.40
C GLY A 38 -0.34 -2.65 -5.41
N ASP A 39 -0.80 -3.42 -6.39
CA ASP A 39 -0.01 -4.13 -7.39
C ASP A 39 0.92 -5.16 -6.76
N TRP A 40 0.30 -6.08 -6.04
CA TRP A 40 0.95 -7.24 -5.46
C TRP A 40 1.28 -8.29 -6.50
N VAL A 41 0.27 -8.58 -7.35
CA VAL A 41 0.24 -9.63 -8.37
C VAL A 41 0.18 -11.04 -7.79
N ASP A 42 0.82 -11.31 -6.66
CA ASP A 42 0.94 -12.64 -6.06
C ASP A 42 0.29 -12.68 -4.68
N LEU A 43 -0.72 -13.55 -4.52
CA LEU A 43 -1.41 -13.74 -3.24
C LEU A 43 -0.45 -14.23 -2.14
N ALA A 44 0.53 -15.07 -2.49
CA ALA A 44 1.48 -15.58 -1.51
C ALA A 44 2.31 -14.46 -0.86
N THR A 45 2.65 -13.41 -1.62
CA THR A 45 3.35 -12.25 -1.08
C THR A 45 2.48 -11.49 -0.08
N PHE A 46 1.19 -11.32 -0.40
CA PHE A 46 0.24 -10.69 0.52
C PHE A 46 0.14 -11.49 1.82
N GLU A 47 -0.05 -12.80 1.72
CA GLU A 47 -0.18 -13.66 2.90
C GLU A 47 1.09 -13.63 3.76
N ALA A 48 2.27 -13.63 3.14
CA ALA A 48 3.53 -13.55 3.85
C ALA A 48 3.69 -12.22 4.59
N LEU A 49 3.31 -11.11 3.96
CA LEU A 49 3.35 -9.80 4.61
C LEU A 49 2.32 -9.70 5.72
N GLU A 50 1.12 -10.23 5.52
CA GLU A 50 0.08 -10.24 6.55
C GLU A 50 0.54 -10.99 7.81
N GLU A 51 1.15 -12.14 7.62
CA GLU A 51 1.64 -12.95 8.72
C GLU A 51 2.80 -12.28 9.47
N ARG A 52 3.72 -11.66 8.73
CA ARG A 52 4.96 -11.15 9.31
C ARG A 52 4.86 -9.72 9.84
N SER A 53 3.96 -8.91 9.29
CA SER A 53 3.78 -7.51 9.73
C SER A 53 3.07 -7.46 11.08
N ARG A 54 3.45 -6.51 11.92
CA ARG A 54 2.73 -6.26 13.18
C ARG A 54 1.33 -5.74 12.88
N ARG A 55 1.22 -4.84 11.91
CA ARG A 55 -0.04 -4.35 11.37
C ARG A 55 0.13 -4.09 9.90
N LEU A 56 -0.77 -4.61 9.08
CA LEU A 56 -0.74 -4.40 7.63
C LEU A 56 -1.98 -3.63 7.18
N ILE A 57 -1.77 -2.54 6.46
CA ILE A 57 -2.83 -1.80 5.78
C ILE A 57 -2.57 -1.96 4.29
N ALA A 58 -3.51 -2.58 3.58
CA ALA A 58 -3.30 -2.98 2.21
C ALA A 58 -4.51 -2.66 1.34
N VAL A 59 -4.23 -2.30 0.09
CA VAL A 59 -5.23 -2.14 -0.95
C VAL A 59 -4.79 -2.88 -2.20
N TRP A 60 -5.74 -3.22 -3.09
CA TRP A 60 -5.39 -3.83 -4.37
C TRP A 60 -5.06 -2.75 -5.41
N GLY A 61 -4.29 -3.13 -6.40
CA GLY A 61 -3.93 -2.27 -7.52
C GLY A 61 -4.49 -2.78 -8.84
N ASN A 62 -4.28 -2.02 -9.90
CA ASN A 62 -4.85 -2.32 -11.21
C ASN A 62 -4.37 -3.66 -11.82
N ASN A 63 -3.20 -4.14 -11.40
CA ASN A 63 -2.67 -5.43 -11.86
C ASN A 63 -3.04 -6.61 -10.97
N ASP A 64 -3.77 -6.38 -9.89
CA ASP A 64 -4.16 -7.44 -8.96
C ASP A 64 -5.46 -8.12 -9.41
N GLY A 65 -5.47 -9.45 -9.34
CA GLY A 65 -6.61 -10.26 -9.72
C GLY A 65 -7.65 -10.41 -8.62
N ASP A 66 -8.69 -11.20 -8.92
CA ASP A 66 -9.85 -11.37 -8.04
C ASP A 66 -9.47 -11.91 -6.65
N GLU A 67 -8.50 -12.81 -6.56
CA GLU A 67 -8.05 -13.36 -5.29
C GLU A 67 -7.56 -12.29 -4.32
N LEU A 68 -6.79 -11.34 -4.84
CA LEU A 68 -6.29 -10.22 -4.04
C LEU A 68 -7.39 -9.21 -3.74
N ARG A 69 -8.25 -8.94 -4.72
CA ARG A 69 -9.35 -7.99 -4.54
C ARG A 69 -10.37 -8.45 -3.50
N GLU A 70 -10.54 -9.74 -3.32
CA GLU A 70 -11.40 -10.29 -2.29
C GLU A 70 -10.81 -10.15 -0.88
N ARG A 71 -9.49 -10.06 -0.78
CA ARG A 71 -8.78 -10.02 0.51
C ARG A 71 -8.59 -8.60 1.04
N MET A 72 -8.71 -7.58 0.19
CA MET A 72 -8.46 -6.19 0.58
C MET A 72 -9.30 -5.21 -0.23
N PRO A 73 -9.55 -4.00 0.32
CA PRO A 73 -10.34 -2.98 -0.39
C PRO A 73 -9.51 -2.25 -1.44
N GLU A 74 -10.18 -1.46 -2.27
CA GLU A 74 -9.55 -0.50 -3.17
C GLU A 74 -9.01 0.71 -2.42
N PHE A 75 -9.73 1.15 -1.39
CA PHE A 75 -9.38 2.30 -0.56
C PHE A 75 -9.46 1.87 0.90
N ALA A 76 -8.37 2.01 1.63
CA ALA A 76 -8.31 1.68 3.04
C ALA A 76 -8.11 2.95 3.88
N VAL A 77 -8.72 2.97 5.04
CA VAL A 77 -8.61 4.09 5.98
C VAL A 77 -8.15 3.54 7.33
N ALA A 78 -7.19 4.21 7.93
CA ALA A 78 -6.71 3.87 9.26
C ALA A 78 -6.34 5.12 10.04
N ARG A 79 -6.45 5.03 11.37
CA ARG A 79 -6.00 6.09 12.26
C ARG A 79 -4.73 5.65 12.97
N ILE A 80 -3.67 6.45 12.84
CA ILE A 80 -2.36 6.14 13.42
C ILE A 80 -1.87 7.39 14.15
N GLU A 81 -1.71 7.28 15.48
CA GLU A 81 -1.26 8.37 16.34
C GLU A 81 -2.00 9.69 16.10
N GLY A 82 -3.33 9.60 15.97
CA GLY A 82 -4.17 10.77 15.75
C GLY A 82 -4.21 11.27 14.32
N VAL A 83 -3.47 10.63 13.40
CA VAL A 83 -3.48 10.99 11.98
C VAL A 83 -4.37 10.02 11.21
N ASN A 84 -5.29 10.57 10.41
CA ASN A 84 -6.12 9.76 9.53
C ASN A 84 -5.33 9.46 8.25
N LEU A 85 -5.14 8.18 7.95
CA LEU A 85 -4.40 7.73 6.79
C LEU A 85 -5.34 7.06 5.80
N GLY A 86 -5.37 7.56 4.57
CA GLY A 86 -6.06 6.92 3.46
C GLY A 86 -5.06 6.29 2.51
N VAL A 87 -5.35 5.08 2.04
CA VAL A 87 -4.45 4.34 1.15
C VAL A 87 -5.21 3.94 -0.12
N VAL A 88 -4.65 4.25 -1.27
CA VAL A 88 -5.22 3.91 -2.57
C VAL A 88 -4.08 3.67 -3.56
N HIS A 89 -4.26 2.72 -4.49
CA HIS A 89 -3.21 2.45 -5.49
C HIS A 89 -3.16 3.56 -6.52
N GLU A 90 -4.27 3.84 -7.17
CA GLU A 90 -4.30 4.74 -8.32
C GLU A 90 -4.87 6.11 -7.97
N THR A 91 -4.07 7.15 -8.24
CA THR A 91 -4.46 8.54 -8.01
C THR A 91 -4.92 9.24 -9.29
N GLY A 92 -4.91 8.53 -10.43
CA GLY A 92 -5.28 9.08 -11.73
C GLY A 92 -4.16 9.91 -12.37
N ALA A 93 -4.53 10.72 -13.35
CA ALA A 93 -3.57 11.56 -14.06
C ALA A 93 -2.94 12.59 -13.13
N ALA A 94 -1.67 12.97 -13.42
CA ALA A 94 -0.96 13.97 -12.63
C ALA A 94 -1.72 15.30 -12.58
N ARG A 95 -2.25 15.72 -13.74
CA ARG A 95 -3.00 16.96 -13.84
C ARG A 95 -4.30 16.87 -13.02
N GLY A 96 -4.49 17.79 -12.10
CA GLY A 96 -5.66 17.83 -11.24
C GLY A 96 -5.66 16.81 -10.11
N ARG A 97 -4.58 16.02 -9.95
CA ARG A 97 -4.48 14.98 -8.91
C ARG A 97 -4.72 15.51 -7.51
N GLU A 98 -4.07 16.61 -7.17
CA GLU A 98 -4.16 17.19 -5.85
C GLU A 98 -5.60 17.54 -5.49
N VAL A 99 -6.32 18.21 -6.39
CA VAL A 99 -7.72 18.58 -6.19
C VAL A 99 -8.61 17.34 -6.03
N ARG A 100 -8.41 16.32 -6.89
CA ARG A 100 -9.20 15.09 -6.80
C ARG A 100 -8.96 14.32 -5.50
N MET A 101 -7.72 14.26 -5.06
CA MET A 101 -7.37 13.52 -3.85
C MET A 101 -7.83 14.25 -2.60
N ASP A 102 -7.75 15.58 -2.58
CA ASP A 102 -8.29 16.38 -1.49
C ASP A 102 -9.80 16.20 -1.36
N ALA A 103 -10.52 16.16 -2.48
CA ALA A 103 -11.95 15.90 -2.49
C ALA A 103 -12.29 14.50 -2.02
N ARG A 104 -11.45 13.50 -2.35
CA ARG A 104 -11.66 12.11 -1.98
C ARG A 104 -11.35 11.84 -0.50
N TYR A 105 -10.37 12.54 0.06
CA TYR A 105 -9.95 12.33 1.44
C TYR A 105 -9.51 13.64 2.11
N PRO A 106 -10.48 14.54 2.40
CA PRO A 106 -10.14 15.87 2.89
C PRO A 106 -9.62 15.92 4.32
N ASP A 107 -9.89 14.90 5.13
CA ASP A 107 -9.65 14.94 6.58
C ASP A 107 -8.33 14.26 7.01
N GLY A 108 -7.45 13.92 6.08
CA GLY A 108 -6.24 13.18 6.46
C GLY A 108 -5.14 13.19 5.42
N VAL A 109 -4.23 12.25 5.58
CA VAL A 109 -3.09 12.04 4.68
C VAL A 109 -3.42 10.90 3.73
N LEU A 110 -3.22 11.12 2.44
CA LEU A 110 -3.45 10.11 1.42
C LEU A 110 -2.12 9.54 0.93
N VAL A 111 -2.04 8.21 0.91
CA VAL A 111 -0.90 7.47 0.37
C VAL A 111 -1.35 6.74 -0.88
N GLY A 112 -0.62 6.89 -1.96
CA GLY A 112 -0.93 6.21 -3.21
C GLY A 112 0.31 5.91 -4.03
N ALA A 113 0.18 4.97 -4.96
CA ALA A 113 1.21 4.72 -5.95
C ALA A 113 1.05 5.77 -7.06
N VAL A 114 2.10 6.51 -7.34
CA VAL A 114 2.08 7.57 -8.34
C VAL A 114 2.94 7.14 -9.52
N PRO A 115 2.43 7.20 -10.77
CA PRO A 115 3.24 6.87 -11.93
C PRO A 115 4.49 7.76 -11.99
N LEU A 116 5.63 7.15 -12.34
CA LEU A 116 6.89 7.89 -12.48
C LEU A 116 6.84 8.88 -13.63
N ALA A 117 6.14 8.54 -14.69
CA ALA A 117 5.90 9.44 -15.83
C ALA A 117 4.50 10.01 -15.71
N ALA A 118 4.41 11.28 -15.45
CA ALA A 118 3.14 11.98 -15.33
C ALA A 118 2.80 12.71 -16.63
#